data_45c332b3b76743f3cdc154a35fba6de3
#
_entry.id   45c332b3b76743f3cdc154a35fba6de3
#
_cell.length_a   1.000
_cell.length_b   1.000
_cell.length_c   1.000
_cell.angle_alpha   90.00
_cell.angle_beta   90.00
_cell.angle_gamma   90.00
#
_symmetry.space_group_name_H-M   'P 1'
#
loop_
_entity.id
_entity.type
_entity.pdbx_description
1 polymer ?
#
loop_
_entity_poly.entity_id
_entity_poly.type
_entity_poly.pdbx_seq_one_letter_code
_entity_poly.pdbx_strand_id
1 'polypeptide(L)'
;MTSAAVVDAAAFFIKSRFTLTMKKSLLILSYLIFNLSFAKANEIRFEADTILILKDANVIDVSKGRIQRGKSIIIKNGNIFKIGCIPKKMKNAKILDLNGQFIIPGLIDTHIHVTSPHKNSIEKTFDHLEYYLKHGITSARDAGGDGSALLQAQTQIRKGNRIGTDVFFSSFMAGDWYYNRGQNIRTDPYSPWEQRLVPGDDLDKAMSEAKACGATGVKLYHSFDKDFLADVIAAAKKHHLKVWGHTMLYPAKPIEVVKAGMEVLSHVSMLETMRTDSLFYRRSTPMSYKDSVIAGIDIIPFCDAMKKHHAILDATLCVSEAKDPWVFTLLRRVHEQGVKISTGTDQIVDLNSAYPRLIDELDYFVKKCGFTPAEALYSATQISAEVIGQEKNRGSIEVGKRADLLILLENPLIDITSLKNFNIVIQRGKLIDK
;
A
#
# COMPACT_ATOMS: atom_id res chain seq x y z
N MET A 1 -31.46 66.82 -22.63
CA MET A 1 -31.48 65.45 -22.03
C MET A 1 -31.22 65.63 -20.53
N THR A 2 -32.17 65.30 -19.74
CA THR A 2 -32.34 65.79 -18.40
C THR A 2 -31.51 65.01 -17.35
N SER A 3 -31.06 65.72 -16.30
CA SER A 3 -30.20 65.25 -15.22
C SER A 3 -30.71 63.98 -14.45
N ALA A 4 -31.96 63.61 -14.63
CA ALA A 4 -32.59 62.47 -14.00
C ALA A 4 -32.05 61.08 -14.55
N ALA A 5 -31.73 61.00 -15.85
CA ALA A 5 -31.25 59.74 -16.47
C ALA A 5 -29.82 59.33 -16.06
N VAL A 6 -29.00 60.29 -15.64
CA VAL A 6 -27.62 60.06 -15.16
C VAL A 6 -27.59 59.53 -13.72
N VAL A 7 -28.54 59.97 -12.89
CA VAL A 7 -28.65 59.54 -11.48
C VAL A 7 -29.17 58.10 -11.38
N ASP A 8 -30.10 57.69 -12.25
CA ASP A 8 -30.62 56.31 -12.26
C ASP A 8 -29.57 55.28 -12.78
N ALA A 9 -28.74 55.67 -13.75
CA ALA A 9 -27.68 54.79 -14.25
C ALA A 9 -26.59 54.57 -13.20
N ALA A 10 -26.23 55.63 -12.42
CA ALA A 10 -25.25 55.53 -11.35
C ALA A 10 -25.78 54.67 -10.17
N ALA A 11 -27.05 54.80 -9.80
CA ALA A 11 -27.70 54.01 -8.76
C ALA A 11 -27.82 52.53 -9.15
N PHE A 12 -28.08 52.22 -10.44
CA PHE A 12 -28.13 50.85 -10.97
C PHE A 12 -26.73 50.20 -10.95
N PHE A 13 -25.67 50.92 -11.33
CA PHE A 13 -24.30 50.46 -11.33
C PHE A 13 -23.75 50.19 -9.89
N ILE A 14 -24.08 51.03 -8.94
CA ILE A 14 -23.69 50.86 -7.53
C ILE A 14 -24.43 49.66 -6.92
N LYS A 15 -25.73 49.51 -7.19
CA LYS A 15 -26.53 48.38 -6.70
C LYS A 15 -26.09 47.06 -7.29
N SER A 16 -25.69 47.02 -8.58
CA SER A 16 -25.18 45.79 -9.24
C SER A 16 -23.80 45.38 -8.73
N ARG A 17 -22.89 46.34 -8.46
CA ARG A 17 -21.57 46.04 -7.87
C ARG A 17 -21.68 45.54 -6.42
N PHE A 18 -22.60 46.12 -5.61
CA PHE A 18 -22.82 45.71 -4.23
C PHE A 18 -23.38 44.28 -4.15
N THR A 19 -24.33 43.91 -5.04
CA THR A 19 -24.90 42.56 -5.10
C THR A 19 -23.89 41.54 -5.60
N LEU A 20 -23.00 41.91 -6.52
CA LEU A 20 -21.97 41.01 -7.04
C LEU A 20 -20.87 40.76 -6.01
N THR A 21 -20.49 41.76 -5.23
CA THR A 21 -19.51 41.66 -4.14
C THR A 21 -20.05 40.83 -2.97
N MET A 22 -21.31 41.03 -2.58
CA MET A 22 -21.98 40.20 -1.56
C MET A 22 -22.13 38.75 -1.98
N LYS A 23 -22.48 38.46 -3.26
CA LYS A 23 -22.54 37.08 -3.76
C LYS A 23 -21.17 36.39 -3.78
N LYS A 24 -20.09 37.11 -4.13
CA LYS A 24 -18.73 36.59 -4.06
C LYS A 24 -18.27 36.33 -2.62
N SER A 25 -18.60 37.22 -1.69
CA SER A 25 -18.27 37.04 -0.27
C SER A 25 -19.06 35.89 0.37
N LEU A 26 -20.35 35.69 0.01
CA LEU A 26 -21.15 34.54 0.46
C LEU A 26 -20.61 33.23 -0.11
N LEU A 27 -20.18 33.20 -1.37
CA LEU A 27 -19.56 32.02 -1.99
C LEU A 27 -18.21 31.66 -1.33
N ILE A 28 -17.37 32.65 -1.00
CA ILE A 28 -16.11 32.43 -0.31
C ILE A 28 -16.36 31.95 1.13
N LEU A 29 -17.35 32.53 1.82
CA LEU A 29 -17.73 32.12 3.17
C LEU A 29 -18.33 30.72 3.20
N SER A 30 -19.16 30.33 2.21
CA SER A 30 -19.70 28.98 2.08
C SER A 30 -18.60 27.96 1.75
N TYR A 31 -17.62 28.34 0.92
CA TYR A 31 -16.46 27.50 0.59
C TYR A 31 -15.53 27.32 1.81
N LEU A 32 -15.33 28.35 2.61
CA LEU A 32 -14.57 28.28 3.87
C LEU A 32 -15.32 27.48 4.94
N ILE A 33 -16.63 27.64 5.08
CA ILE A 33 -17.44 26.83 6.02
C ILE A 33 -17.49 25.37 5.58
N PHE A 34 -17.59 25.09 4.27
CA PHE A 34 -17.57 23.73 3.71
C PHE A 34 -16.20 23.05 3.95
N ASN A 35 -15.09 23.78 3.74
CA ASN A 35 -13.75 23.23 4.02
C ASN A 35 -13.47 23.09 5.53
N LEU A 36 -13.97 23.96 6.38
CA LEU A 36 -13.90 23.82 7.84
C LEU A 36 -14.75 22.65 8.35
N SER A 37 -15.88 22.37 7.72
CA SER A 37 -16.70 21.19 8.02
C SER A 37 -16.05 19.88 7.60
N PHE A 38 -15.35 19.86 6.45
CA PHE A 38 -14.57 18.68 6.00
C PHE A 38 -13.32 18.44 6.87
N ALA A 39 -12.65 19.49 7.35
CA ALA A 39 -11.51 19.36 8.25
C ALA A 39 -11.90 18.81 9.64
N LYS A 40 -13.13 19.07 10.10
CA LYS A 40 -13.64 18.54 11.37
C LYS A 40 -14.21 17.11 11.31
N ALA A 41 -14.46 16.56 10.12
CA ALA A 41 -15.13 15.27 9.96
C ALA A 41 -14.21 14.05 10.10
N ASN A 42 -12.89 14.22 10.30
CA ASN A 42 -11.91 13.12 10.36
C ASN A 42 -11.18 12.98 11.70
N GLU A 43 -11.59 13.65 12.76
CA GLU A 43 -11.06 13.35 14.09
C GLU A 43 -11.69 12.04 14.60
N ILE A 44 -10.92 10.96 14.54
CA ILE A 44 -11.18 9.74 15.30
C ILE A 44 -11.22 10.17 16.76
N ARG A 45 -12.40 10.15 17.41
CA ARG A 45 -12.51 10.32 18.85
C ARG A 45 -11.81 9.17 19.52
N PHE A 46 -10.53 9.34 19.83
CA PHE A 46 -9.87 8.53 20.84
C PHE A 46 -10.51 8.89 22.19
N GLU A 47 -10.90 7.89 22.96
CA GLU A 47 -11.19 8.13 24.37
C GLU A 47 -10.03 8.90 24.97
N ALA A 48 -10.33 10.03 25.60
CA ALA A 48 -9.32 10.94 26.11
C ALA A 48 -8.34 10.19 27.02
N ASP A 49 -7.03 10.28 26.70
CA ASP A 49 -5.90 9.84 27.51
C ASP A 49 -5.74 8.33 27.80
N THR A 50 -6.06 7.46 26.86
CA THR A 50 -5.66 6.04 26.98
C THR A 50 -4.15 5.88 26.82
N ILE A 51 -3.48 5.49 27.90
CA ILE A 51 -2.05 5.17 27.90
C ILE A 51 -1.91 3.65 28.04
N LEU A 52 -1.25 3.02 27.06
CA LEU A 52 -0.83 1.64 27.14
C LEU A 52 0.70 1.59 27.28
N ILE A 53 1.17 0.84 28.26
CA ILE A 53 2.60 0.61 28.48
C ILE A 53 2.89 -0.87 28.22
N LEU A 54 3.72 -1.15 27.22
CA LEU A 54 4.31 -2.46 26.97
C LEU A 54 5.63 -2.49 27.75
N LYS A 55 5.66 -3.24 28.87
CA LYS A 55 6.81 -3.29 29.76
C LYS A 55 7.66 -4.51 29.48
N ASP A 56 8.97 -4.38 29.64
CA ASP A 56 9.97 -5.46 29.53
C ASP A 56 9.90 -6.21 28.19
N ALA A 57 10.09 -5.47 27.11
CA ALA A 57 10.05 -5.96 25.74
C ALA A 57 11.45 -6.09 25.12
N ASN A 58 11.64 -7.10 24.28
CA ASN A 58 12.74 -7.19 23.34
C ASN A 58 12.32 -6.53 22.00
N VAL A 59 12.65 -5.26 21.84
CA VAL A 59 12.27 -4.47 20.64
C VAL A 59 13.25 -4.77 19.50
N ILE A 60 12.73 -5.24 18.37
CA ILE A 60 13.53 -5.52 17.18
C ILE A 60 13.59 -4.28 16.28
N ASP A 61 14.80 -3.77 16.07
CA ASP A 61 15.11 -2.81 15.02
C ASP A 61 15.32 -3.60 13.72
N VAL A 62 14.27 -3.68 12.91
CA VAL A 62 14.27 -4.48 11.68
C VAL A 62 15.27 -3.96 10.64
N SER A 63 15.56 -2.65 10.63
CA SER A 63 16.49 -2.05 9.69
C SER A 63 17.95 -2.39 9.98
N LYS A 64 18.27 -2.70 11.25
CA LYS A 64 19.62 -3.03 11.70
C LYS A 64 19.79 -4.50 12.11
N GLY A 65 18.71 -5.28 12.12
CA GLY A 65 18.71 -6.65 12.60
C GLY A 65 19.16 -6.78 14.07
N ARG A 66 18.81 -5.80 14.93
CA ARG A 66 19.28 -5.74 16.32
C ARG A 66 18.13 -5.78 17.30
N ILE A 67 18.37 -6.39 18.46
CA ILE A 67 17.41 -6.48 19.55
C ILE A 67 17.80 -5.49 20.65
N GLN A 68 16.89 -4.61 21.00
CA GLN A 68 16.99 -3.74 22.17
C GLN A 68 16.23 -4.40 23.33
N ARG A 69 16.98 -5.03 24.26
CA ARG A 69 16.39 -5.82 25.35
C ARG A 69 15.85 -4.95 26.49
N GLY A 70 14.82 -5.46 27.19
CA GLY A 70 14.28 -4.88 28.42
C GLY A 70 13.71 -3.46 28.23
N LYS A 71 13.24 -3.11 27.04
CA LYS A 71 12.65 -1.79 26.77
C LYS A 71 11.18 -1.76 27.14
N SER A 72 10.71 -0.58 27.52
CA SER A 72 9.28 -0.33 27.59
C SER A 72 8.86 0.60 26.48
N ILE A 73 7.69 0.34 25.88
CA ILE A 73 7.07 1.21 24.86
C ILE A 73 5.84 1.84 25.49
N ILE A 74 5.82 3.16 25.55
CA ILE A 74 4.67 3.92 26.03
C ILE A 74 3.90 4.39 24.82
N ILE A 75 2.63 4.01 24.74
CA ILE A 75 1.71 4.35 23.67
C ILE A 75 0.68 5.33 24.24
N LYS A 76 0.53 6.48 23.61
CA LYS A 76 -0.48 7.48 23.95
C LYS A 76 -1.26 7.86 22.69
N ASN A 77 -2.59 7.83 22.78
CA ASN A 77 -3.50 8.19 21.67
C ASN A 77 -3.15 7.45 20.35
N GLY A 78 -2.84 6.16 20.45
CA GLY A 78 -2.54 5.31 19.31
C GLY A 78 -1.13 5.43 18.72
N ASN A 79 -0.29 6.35 19.23
CA ASN A 79 1.06 6.56 18.74
C ASN A 79 2.12 6.18 19.80
N ILE A 80 3.30 5.81 19.35
CA ILE A 80 4.45 5.56 20.20
C ILE A 80 4.93 6.89 20.77
N PHE A 81 4.69 7.09 22.06
CA PHE A 81 5.05 8.33 22.76
C PHE A 81 6.49 8.32 23.26
N LYS A 82 6.95 7.16 23.75
CA LYS A 82 8.31 7.00 24.30
C LYS A 82 8.75 5.54 24.25
N ILE A 83 10.05 5.33 24.04
CA ILE A 83 10.71 4.04 24.14
C ILE A 83 11.81 4.16 25.20
N GLY A 84 11.88 3.20 26.15
CA GLY A 84 12.89 3.19 27.22
C GLY A 84 12.29 3.03 28.60
N CYS A 85 12.74 3.81 29.58
CA CYS A 85 12.27 3.69 30.96
C CYS A 85 10.87 4.27 31.17
N ILE A 86 10.07 3.62 32.01
CA ILE A 86 8.73 4.09 32.40
C ILE A 86 8.92 5.27 33.37
N PRO A 87 8.27 6.42 33.18
CA PRO A 87 8.27 7.52 34.15
C PRO A 87 7.64 7.10 35.48
N LYS A 88 8.18 7.59 36.60
CA LYS A 88 7.70 7.24 37.95
C LYS A 88 6.22 7.58 38.21
N LYS A 89 5.62 8.51 37.45
CA LYS A 89 4.22 8.92 37.63
C LYS A 89 3.52 8.93 36.24
N MET A 90 2.82 7.85 35.92
CA MET A 90 1.86 7.83 34.84
C MET A 90 0.50 7.38 35.40
N LYS A 91 -0.41 8.35 35.57
CA LYS A 91 -1.79 8.07 36.00
C LYS A 91 -2.58 7.43 34.87
N ASN A 92 -3.47 6.49 35.20
CA ASN A 92 -4.41 5.83 34.29
C ASN A 92 -3.77 5.04 33.13
N ALA A 93 -2.55 4.55 33.30
CA ALA A 93 -1.89 3.71 32.32
C ALA A 93 -2.28 2.23 32.50
N LYS A 94 -2.71 1.58 31.41
CA LYS A 94 -2.80 0.12 31.34
C LYS A 94 -1.38 -0.43 31.09
N ILE A 95 -0.90 -1.30 31.94
CA ILE A 95 0.43 -1.91 31.82
C ILE A 95 0.25 -3.36 31.37
N LEU A 96 0.92 -3.73 30.31
CA LEU A 96 1.08 -5.09 29.82
C LEU A 96 2.55 -5.48 30.00
N ASP A 97 2.84 -6.38 30.94
CA ASP A 97 4.18 -6.92 31.12
C ASP A 97 4.42 -8.03 30.10
N LEU A 98 5.42 -7.85 29.25
CA LEU A 98 5.72 -8.77 28.19
C LEU A 98 6.75 -9.84 28.55
N ASN A 99 7.38 -9.71 29.75
CA ASN A 99 8.31 -10.71 30.28
C ASN A 99 9.37 -11.14 29.24
N GLY A 100 9.96 -10.18 28.55
CA GLY A 100 11.00 -10.42 27.54
C GLY A 100 10.51 -10.93 26.19
N GLN A 101 9.21 -10.88 25.87
CA GLN A 101 8.69 -11.19 24.52
C GLN A 101 9.22 -10.19 23.50
N PHE A 102 9.19 -10.62 22.21
CA PHE A 102 9.71 -9.82 21.11
C PHE A 102 8.62 -8.92 20.52
N ILE A 103 9.01 -7.71 20.11
CA ILE A 103 8.11 -6.79 19.41
C ILE A 103 8.73 -6.42 18.09
N ILE A 104 7.91 -6.52 17.02
CA ILE A 104 8.20 -5.99 15.69
C ILE A 104 7.09 -4.99 15.28
N PRO A 105 7.33 -4.16 14.24
CA PRO A 105 6.24 -3.43 13.60
C PRO A 105 5.21 -4.42 13.04
N GLY A 106 3.96 -4.02 12.97
CA GLY A 106 2.93 -4.79 12.29
C GLY A 106 3.30 -5.02 10.83
N LEU A 107 3.00 -6.21 10.32
CA LEU A 107 3.32 -6.60 8.95
C LEU A 107 2.46 -5.84 7.94
N ILE A 108 2.99 -5.68 6.74
CA ILE A 108 2.34 -4.99 5.62
C ILE A 108 2.41 -5.89 4.38
N ASP A 109 1.25 -6.28 3.85
CA ASP A 109 1.14 -6.96 2.56
C ASP A 109 0.88 -5.93 1.46
N THR A 110 1.83 -5.76 0.54
CA THR A 110 1.72 -4.73 -0.49
C THR A 110 0.96 -5.16 -1.73
N HIS A 111 0.41 -6.39 -1.76
CA HIS A 111 -0.32 -6.87 -2.92
C HIS A 111 -1.40 -7.87 -2.52
N ILE A 112 -2.60 -7.39 -2.30
CA ILE A 112 -3.77 -8.21 -2.00
C ILE A 112 -4.93 -7.90 -2.95
N HIS A 113 -5.93 -8.77 -2.97
CA HIS A 113 -7.18 -8.62 -3.70
C HIS A 113 -8.35 -9.05 -2.82
N VAL A 114 -8.84 -8.15 -1.93
CA VAL A 114 -9.92 -8.49 -0.99
C VAL A 114 -11.31 -8.23 -1.54
N THR A 115 -11.41 -7.43 -2.60
CA THR A 115 -12.66 -7.26 -3.35
C THR A 115 -12.52 -7.98 -4.68
N SER A 116 -13.03 -9.19 -4.79
CA SER A 116 -13.08 -9.86 -6.10
C SER A 116 -14.05 -9.10 -7.02
N PRO A 117 -13.69 -8.84 -8.29
CA PRO A 117 -14.58 -8.21 -9.25
C PRO A 117 -15.88 -8.98 -9.49
N HIS A 118 -15.97 -10.22 -9.04
CA HIS A 118 -17.07 -11.11 -9.32
C HIS A 118 -17.97 -11.41 -8.12
N LYS A 119 -18.36 -10.45 -7.27
CA LYS A 119 -19.45 -10.64 -6.29
C LYS A 119 -19.05 -10.72 -4.82
N ASN A 120 -17.99 -10.09 -4.39
CA ASN A 120 -17.80 -9.98 -2.95
C ASN A 120 -18.79 -8.97 -2.38
N SER A 121 -19.59 -9.45 -1.45
CA SER A 121 -20.34 -8.54 -0.60
C SER A 121 -19.35 -7.71 0.22
N ILE A 122 -19.75 -6.51 0.60
CA ILE A 122 -18.95 -5.67 1.52
C ILE A 122 -18.60 -6.43 2.82
N GLU A 123 -19.46 -7.34 3.29
CA GLU A 123 -19.21 -8.18 4.45
C GLU A 123 -18.00 -9.10 4.23
N LYS A 124 -17.88 -9.75 3.07
CA LYS A 124 -16.67 -10.54 2.76
C LYS A 124 -15.41 -9.71 2.72
N THR A 125 -15.50 -8.47 2.27
CA THR A 125 -14.37 -7.54 2.34
C THR A 125 -13.95 -7.30 3.79
N PHE A 126 -14.91 -7.10 4.71
CA PHE A 126 -14.63 -6.98 6.14
C PHE A 126 -14.03 -8.27 6.71
N ASP A 127 -14.59 -9.44 6.39
CA ASP A 127 -14.07 -10.73 6.87
C ASP A 127 -12.60 -10.92 6.46
N HIS A 128 -12.24 -10.58 5.21
CA HIS A 128 -10.87 -10.65 4.74
C HIS A 128 -9.95 -9.67 5.48
N LEU A 129 -10.37 -8.42 5.66
CA LEU A 129 -9.57 -7.40 6.35
C LEU A 129 -9.44 -7.70 7.85
N GLU A 130 -10.46 -8.27 8.48
CA GLU A 130 -10.41 -8.75 9.86
C GLU A 130 -9.46 -9.94 10.00
N TYR A 131 -9.54 -10.92 9.10
CA TYR A 131 -8.61 -12.05 9.07
C TYR A 131 -7.16 -11.58 8.98
N TYR A 132 -6.83 -10.68 8.06
CA TYR A 132 -5.48 -10.14 7.94
C TYR A 132 -5.01 -9.46 9.23
N LEU A 133 -5.86 -8.62 9.84
CA LEU A 133 -5.50 -7.95 11.09
C LEU A 133 -5.26 -8.93 12.23
N LYS A 134 -6.16 -9.88 12.43
CA LYS A 134 -6.04 -10.92 13.46
C LYS A 134 -4.81 -11.81 13.28
N HIS A 135 -4.24 -11.81 12.08
CA HIS A 135 -3.01 -12.55 11.75
C HIS A 135 -1.76 -11.66 11.60
N GLY A 136 -1.79 -10.44 12.18
CA GLY A 136 -0.62 -9.58 12.31
C GLY A 136 -0.34 -8.67 11.12
N ILE A 137 -1.15 -8.71 10.07
CA ILE A 137 -1.06 -7.78 8.93
C ILE A 137 -1.87 -6.54 9.28
N THR A 138 -1.20 -5.47 9.73
CA THR A 138 -1.86 -4.25 10.21
C THR A 138 -2.20 -3.26 9.09
N SER A 139 -1.55 -3.41 7.95
CA SER A 139 -1.78 -2.60 6.74
C SER A 139 -1.65 -3.46 5.50
N ALA A 140 -2.39 -3.11 4.46
CA ALA A 140 -2.27 -3.78 3.17
C ALA A 140 -2.60 -2.85 1.99
N ARG A 141 -2.11 -3.19 0.78
CA ARG A 141 -2.47 -2.51 -0.46
C ARG A 141 -3.29 -3.45 -1.34
N ASP A 142 -4.55 -3.09 -1.59
CA ASP A 142 -5.33 -3.75 -2.62
C ASP A 142 -4.91 -3.22 -4.00
N ALA A 143 -4.37 -4.12 -4.83
CA ALA A 143 -3.74 -3.77 -6.10
C ALA A 143 -4.73 -3.68 -7.28
N GLY A 144 -5.99 -3.83 -7.03
CA GLY A 144 -7.06 -3.69 -8.01
C GLY A 144 -8.31 -4.43 -7.58
N GLY A 145 -9.36 -3.68 -7.33
CA GLY A 145 -10.64 -4.20 -6.86
C GLY A 145 -11.72 -3.13 -6.87
N ASP A 146 -12.89 -3.43 -6.30
CA ASP A 146 -13.97 -2.46 -6.17
C ASP A 146 -13.60 -1.34 -5.20
N GLY A 147 -13.21 -0.19 -5.75
CA GLY A 147 -12.82 0.98 -4.97
C GLY A 147 -13.93 1.54 -4.09
N SER A 148 -15.19 1.36 -4.45
CA SER A 148 -16.33 1.78 -3.62
C SER A 148 -16.41 0.94 -2.34
N ALA A 149 -16.32 -0.37 -2.46
CA ALA A 149 -16.30 -1.29 -1.33
C ALA A 149 -15.05 -1.05 -0.44
N LEU A 150 -13.88 -0.84 -1.07
CA LEU A 150 -12.63 -0.56 -0.34
C LEU A 150 -12.69 0.76 0.43
N LEU A 151 -13.24 1.83 -0.16
CA LEU A 151 -13.42 3.11 0.51
C LEU A 151 -14.41 2.99 1.67
N GLN A 152 -15.51 2.26 1.48
CA GLN A 152 -16.47 1.99 2.55
C GLN A 152 -15.82 1.23 3.70
N ALA A 153 -15.08 0.14 3.40
CA ALA A 153 -14.40 -0.66 4.41
C ALA A 153 -13.35 0.19 5.17
N GLN A 154 -12.50 0.92 4.45
CA GLN A 154 -11.52 1.83 5.03
C GLN A 154 -12.18 2.85 5.97
N THR A 155 -13.32 3.41 5.56
CA THR A 155 -14.05 4.41 6.35
C THR A 155 -14.61 3.81 7.64
N GLN A 156 -15.22 2.62 7.59
CA GLN A 156 -15.79 1.96 8.77
C GLN A 156 -14.69 1.51 9.76
N ILE A 157 -13.59 0.99 9.25
CA ILE A 157 -12.44 0.58 10.07
C ILE A 157 -11.78 1.81 10.72
N ARG A 158 -11.63 2.92 10.00
CA ARG A 158 -11.06 4.16 10.56
C ARG A 158 -11.93 4.79 11.63
N LYS A 159 -13.25 4.70 11.49
CA LYS A 159 -14.22 5.16 12.50
C LYS A 159 -14.28 4.23 13.72
N GLY A 160 -13.67 3.05 13.66
CA GLY A 160 -13.74 2.05 14.73
C GLY A 160 -15.08 1.30 14.81
N ASN A 161 -15.93 1.39 13.77
CA ASN A 161 -17.20 0.65 13.68
C ASN A 161 -16.98 -0.83 13.31
N ARG A 162 -15.87 -1.13 12.65
CA ARG A 162 -15.43 -2.48 12.28
C ARG A 162 -13.93 -2.61 12.61
N ILE A 163 -13.48 -3.80 12.92
CA ILE A 163 -12.06 -4.13 13.00
C ILE A 163 -11.56 -4.63 11.65
N GLY A 164 -10.30 -4.39 11.35
CA GLY A 164 -9.68 -4.84 10.11
C GLY A 164 -8.36 -4.14 9.82
N THR A 165 -7.61 -4.74 8.93
CA THR A 165 -6.38 -4.17 8.37
C THR A 165 -6.66 -2.83 7.71
N ASP A 166 -5.78 -1.84 7.90
CA ASP A 166 -5.84 -0.59 7.14
C ASP A 166 -5.55 -0.86 5.67
N VAL A 167 -6.55 -0.71 4.83
CA VAL A 167 -6.41 -0.92 3.39
C VAL A 167 -6.08 0.39 2.68
N PHE A 168 -5.07 0.34 1.83
CA PHE A 168 -4.72 1.32 0.81
C PHE A 168 -5.03 0.69 -0.53
N PHE A 169 -5.56 1.42 -1.50
CA PHE A 169 -5.95 0.79 -2.75
C PHE A 169 -5.63 1.65 -3.97
N SER A 170 -5.54 0.98 -5.10
CA SER A 170 -5.25 1.58 -6.39
C SER A 170 -6.51 1.74 -7.24
N SER A 171 -6.56 2.79 -8.05
CA SER A 171 -7.34 2.77 -9.29
C SER A 171 -6.57 1.92 -10.29
N PHE A 172 -7.22 0.88 -10.82
CA PHE A 172 -6.65 -0.01 -11.82
C PHE A 172 -6.77 0.63 -13.21
N MET A 173 -5.68 0.62 -13.97
CA MET A 173 -5.64 1.23 -15.30
C MET A 173 -4.95 0.32 -16.30
N ALA A 174 -5.57 0.11 -17.45
CA ALA A 174 -5.02 -0.69 -18.53
C ALA A 174 -5.49 -0.16 -19.90
N GLY A 175 -4.78 -0.49 -20.97
CA GLY A 175 -5.20 -0.17 -22.33
C GLY A 175 -6.16 -1.19 -22.95
N ASP A 176 -6.49 -0.98 -24.21
CA ASP A 176 -7.49 -1.72 -24.98
C ASP A 176 -7.37 -3.24 -24.92
N TRP A 177 -6.15 -3.76 -24.99
CA TRP A 177 -5.96 -5.20 -25.02
C TRP A 177 -6.56 -5.91 -23.80
N TYR A 178 -6.47 -5.28 -22.62
CA TYR A 178 -7.02 -5.84 -21.39
C TYR A 178 -8.54 -5.91 -21.45
N TYR A 179 -9.19 -4.82 -21.84
CA TYR A 179 -10.65 -4.70 -21.88
C TYR A 179 -11.28 -5.48 -23.04
N ASN A 180 -10.60 -5.57 -24.17
CA ASN A 180 -11.09 -6.31 -25.33
C ASN A 180 -10.88 -7.84 -25.23
N ARG A 181 -9.96 -8.30 -24.37
CA ARG A 181 -9.61 -9.72 -24.22
C ARG A 181 -10.71 -10.55 -23.58
N GLY A 182 -11.50 -9.97 -22.72
CA GLY A 182 -12.44 -10.70 -21.89
C GLY A 182 -13.79 -10.01 -21.78
N GLN A 183 -14.69 -10.30 -22.70
CA GLN A 183 -16.10 -9.89 -22.60
C GLN A 183 -16.78 -10.34 -21.31
N ASN A 184 -16.12 -11.21 -20.50
CA ASN A 184 -16.67 -11.84 -19.32
C ASN A 184 -16.01 -11.45 -18.00
N ILE A 185 -14.97 -10.60 -18.02
CA ILE A 185 -14.19 -10.34 -16.79
C ILE A 185 -14.66 -9.07 -16.09
N ARG A 186 -15.02 -8.01 -16.83
CA ARG A 186 -15.49 -6.74 -16.29
C ARG A 186 -16.48 -6.07 -17.21
N THR A 187 -17.57 -5.59 -16.66
CA THR A 187 -18.68 -5.00 -17.42
C THR A 187 -18.62 -3.49 -17.54
N ASP A 188 -17.79 -2.83 -16.74
CA ASP A 188 -17.66 -1.38 -16.71
C ASP A 188 -16.18 -0.93 -16.68
N PRO A 189 -15.58 -0.61 -17.85
CA PRO A 189 -14.19 -0.14 -17.94
C PRO A 189 -14.02 1.34 -17.57
N TYR A 190 -15.04 2.03 -17.12
CA TYR A 190 -15.05 3.46 -16.89
C TYR A 190 -15.40 3.88 -15.47
N SER A 191 -15.31 2.97 -14.50
CA SER A 191 -15.44 3.36 -13.10
C SER A 191 -14.20 4.14 -12.63
N PRO A 192 -14.32 5.04 -11.64
CA PRO A 192 -13.17 5.80 -11.14
C PRO A 192 -12.02 4.93 -10.59
N TRP A 193 -12.31 3.69 -10.20
CA TRP A 193 -11.32 2.74 -9.68
C TRP A 193 -10.87 1.70 -10.70
N GLU A 194 -11.42 1.74 -11.92
CA GLU A 194 -11.05 0.86 -13.02
C GLU A 194 -11.24 1.57 -14.35
N GLN A 195 -10.15 2.00 -14.95
CA GLN A 195 -10.17 2.86 -16.12
C GLN A 195 -9.39 2.25 -17.28
N ARG A 196 -9.99 2.34 -18.49
CA ARG A 196 -9.27 2.16 -19.74
C ARG A 196 -8.52 3.45 -20.07
N LEU A 197 -7.23 3.34 -20.39
CA LEU A 197 -6.41 4.47 -20.84
C LEU A 197 -5.71 4.14 -22.16
N VAL A 198 -5.80 5.08 -23.11
CA VAL A 198 -5.09 5.05 -24.39
C VAL A 198 -4.51 6.42 -24.71
N PRO A 199 -3.52 6.51 -25.63
CA PRO A 199 -3.01 7.80 -26.10
C PRO A 199 -4.14 8.70 -26.62
N GLY A 200 -4.16 9.95 -26.14
CA GLY A 200 -5.19 10.94 -26.47
C GLY A 200 -6.28 11.11 -25.40
N ASP A 201 -6.36 10.23 -24.41
CA ASP A 201 -7.28 10.41 -23.29
C ASP A 201 -6.87 11.57 -22.37
N ASP A 202 -7.85 12.17 -21.68
CA ASP A 202 -7.63 13.20 -20.68
C ASP A 202 -7.08 12.56 -19.39
N LEU A 203 -5.75 12.50 -19.29
CA LEU A 203 -5.06 11.91 -18.15
C LEU A 203 -5.28 12.69 -16.85
N ASP A 204 -5.45 14.03 -16.91
CA ASP A 204 -5.70 14.84 -15.73
C ASP A 204 -7.07 14.51 -15.12
N LYS A 205 -8.09 14.35 -15.94
CA LYS A 205 -9.42 13.88 -15.53
C LYS A 205 -9.34 12.48 -14.94
N ALA A 206 -8.68 11.55 -15.61
CA ALA A 206 -8.56 10.16 -15.14
C ALA A 206 -7.92 10.06 -13.73
N MET A 207 -6.84 10.83 -13.50
CA MET A 207 -6.17 10.85 -12.20
C MET A 207 -6.99 11.58 -11.12
N SER A 208 -7.71 12.65 -11.51
CA SER A 208 -8.64 13.35 -10.62
C SER A 208 -9.76 12.43 -10.13
N GLU A 209 -10.36 11.66 -11.02
CA GLU A 209 -11.41 10.68 -10.69
C GLU A 209 -10.89 9.57 -9.80
N ALA A 210 -9.71 9.02 -10.10
CA ALA A 210 -9.02 8.03 -9.26
C ALA A 210 -8.78 8.57 -7.84
N LYS A 211 -8.33 9.82 -7.73
CA LYS A 211 -8.12 10.48 -6.43
C LYS A 211 -9.42 10.70 -5.67
N ALA A 212 -10.46 11.14 -6.36
CA ALA A 212 -11.77 11.44 -5.78
C ALA A 212 -12.47 10.18 -5.24
N CYS A 213 -12.26 9.01 -5.83
CA CYS A 213 -12.81 7.75 -5.31
C CYS A 213 -12.05 7.20 -4.09
N GLY A 214 -11.00 7.92 -3.62
CA GLY A 214 -10.23 7.54 -2.43
C GLY A 214 -9.02 6.65 -2.71
N ALA A 215 -8.70 6.38 -3.97
CA ALA A 215 -7.47 5.65 -4.31
C ALA A 215 -6.23 6.41 -3.83
N THR A 216 -5.26 5.67 -3.30
CA THR A 216 -3.97 6.22 -2.83
C THR A 216 -2.88 6.14 -3.90
N GLY A 217 -3.16 5.43 -4.98
CA GLY A 217 -2.30 5.29 -6.13
C GLY A 217 -3.04 4.71 -7.33
N VAL A 218 -2.31 4.49 -8.41
CA VAL A 218 -2.79 3.84 -9.63
C VAL A 218 -2.02 2.54 -9.85
N LYS A 219 -2.69 1.50 -10.32
CA LYS A 219 -2.07 0.23 -10.75
C LYS A 219 -2.10 0.16 -12.27
N LEU A 220 -0.94 0.33 -12.90
CA LEU A 220 -0.77 0.17 -14.34
C LEU A 220 -0.56 -1.30 -14.67
N TYR A 221 -1.34 -1.84 -15.62
CA TYR A 221 -1.41 -3.28 -15.83
C TYR A 221 -0.86 -3.76 -17.18
N HIS A 222 -1.30 -3.17 -18.30
CA HIS A 222 -0.95 -3.63 -19.65
C HIS A 222 -1.26 -2.57 -20.70
N SER A 223 -0.60 -2.65 -21.87
CA SER A 223 -0.80 -1.80 -23.05
C SER A 223 -0.33 -0.36 -22.88
N PHE A 224 0.86 -0.22 -22.31
CA PHE A 224 1.54 1.07 -22.23
C PHE A 224 2.90 0.95 -22.94
N ASP A 225 3.10 1.73 -24.01
CA ASP A 225 4.45 1.97 -24.51
C ASP A 225 5.21 2.93 -23.58
N LYS A 226 6.52 3.06 -23.78
CA LYS A 226 7.39 3.82 -22.86
C LYS A 226 7.03 5.31 -22.79
N ASP A 227 6.57 5.92 -23.90
CA ASP A 227 6.32 7.35 -24.00
C ASP A 227 4.97 7.67 -23.34
N PHE A 228 3.91 6.96 -23.70
CA PHE A 228 2.61 7.09 -23.07
C PHE A 228 2.66 6.74 -21.57
N LEU A 229 3.44 5.73 -21.20
CA LEU A 229 3.66 5.38 -19.81
C LEU A 229 4.24 6.54 -19.00
N ALA A 230 5.22 7.28 -19.57
CA ALA A 230 5.81 8.43 -18.91
C ALA A 230 4.78 9.54 -18.67
N ASP A 231 3.90 9.80 -19.63
CA ASP A 231 2.81 10.79 -19.51
C ASP A 231 1.81 10.40 -18.42
N VAL A 232 1.39 9.13 -18.37
CA VAL A 232 0.49 8.61 -17.35
C VAL A 232 1.11 8.73 -15.95
N ILE A 233 2.39 8.38 -15.81
CA ILE A 233 3.12 8.51 -14.54
C ILE A 233 3.24 9.97 -14.11
N ALA A 234 3.53 10.88 -15.02
CA ALA A 234 3.61 12.31 -14.74
C ALA A 234 2.25 12.86 -14.25
N ALA A 235 1.16 12.47 -14.91
CA ALA A 235 -0.20 12.85 -14.52
C ALA A 235 -0.54 12.31 -13.11
N ALA A 236 -0.24 11.05 -12.81
CA ALA A 236 -0.49 10.46 -11.50
C ALA A 236 0.28 11.21 -10.38
N LYS A 237 1.55 11.52 -10.60
CA LYS A 237 2.38 12.28 -9.66
C LYS A 237 1.87 13.69 -9.42
N LYS A 238 1.37 14.38 -10.45
CA LYS A 238 0.72 15.70 -10.33
C LYS A 238 -0.46 15.66 -9.37
N HIS A 239 -1.22 14.56 -9.36
CA HIS A 239 -2.35 14.34 -8.44
C HIS A 239 -1.96 13.72 -7.11
N HIS A 240 -0.66 13.61 -6.80
CA HIS A 240 -0.15 12.97 -5.57
C HIS A 240 -0.66 11.53 -5.39
N LEU A 241 -0.78 10.80 -6.48
CA LEU A 241 -1.05 9.36 -6.49
C LEU A 241 0.26 8.59 -6.58
N LYS A 242 0.41 7.54 -5.79
CA LYS A 242 1.48 6.56 -5.94
C LYS A 242 1.34 5.83 -7.27
N VAL A 243 2.45 5.44 -7.86
CA VAL A 243 2.42 4.73 -9.14
C VAL A 243 2.96 3.32 -8.96
N TRP A 244 2.06 2.37 -9.08
CA TRP A 244 2.32 0.94 -9.02
C TRP A 244 2.00 0.29 -10.36
N GLY A 245 2.71 -0.75 -10.73
CA GLY A 245 2.42 -1.44 -11.99
C GLY A 245 3.09 -2.80 -12.07
N HIS A 246 2.81 -3.50 -13.14
CA HIS A 246 3.54 -4.70 -13.50
C HIS A 246 5.00 -4.37 -13.84
N THR A 247 5.89 -5.34 -13.63
CA THR A 247 7.29 -5.21 -14.04
C THR A 247 7.42 -5.09 -15.57
N MET A 248 6.48 -5.67 -16.33
CA MET A 248 6.31 -5.46 -17.76
C MET A 248 4.90 -4.98 -18.08
N LEU A 249 4.76 -3.94 -18.88
CA LEU A 249 3.47 -3.33 -19.26
C LEU A 249 3.08 -3.51 -20.72
N TYR A 250 3.85 -4.27 -21.48
CA TYR A 250 3.73 -4.49 -22.92
C TYR A 250 3.08 -3.32 -23.69
N PRO A 251 3.79 -2.71 -24.68
CA PRO A 251 5.11 -3.16 -25.15
C PRO A 251 6.30 -2.71 -24.29
N ALA A 252 6.10 -1.81 -23.29
CA ALA A 252 7.18 -1.36 -22.41
C ALA A 252 7.75 -2.54 -21.58
N LYS A 253 9.05 -2.78 -21.77
CA LYS A 253 9.82 -3.83 -21.09
C LYS A 253 10.33 -3.35 -19.72
N PRO A 254 10.79 -4.25 -18.83
CA PRO A 254 11.11 -3.92 -17.43
C PRO A 254 11.99 -2.69 -17.23
N ILE A 255 13.07 -2.54 -18.00
CA ILE A 255 13.98 -1.38 -17.88
C ILE A 255 13.30 -0.09 -18.34
N GLU A 256 12.45 -0.15 -19.37
CA GLU A 256 11.69 1.01 -19.86
C GLU A 256 10.65 1.44 -18.84
N VAL A 257 9.96 0.48 -18.18
CA VAL A 257 9.01 0.74 -17.11
C VAL A 257 9.69 1.48 -15.93
N VAL A 258 10.87 1.03 -15.52
CA VAL A 258 11.64 1.74 -14.48
C VAL A 258 12.03 3.14 -14.92
N LYS A 259 12.57 3.29 -16.15
CA LYS A 259 13.04 4.58 -16.68
C LYS A 259 11.90 5.59 -16.89
N ALA A 260 10.67 5.12 -17.15
CA ALA A 260 9.49 5.97 -17.22
C ALA A 260 9.12 6.57 -15.84
N GLY A 261 9.70 6.08 -14.74
CA GLY A 261 9.54 6.61 -13.39
C GLY A 261 8.53 5.87 -12.53
N MET A 262 8.29 4.58 -12.82
CA MET A 262 7.49 3.68 -11.99
C MET A 262 8.08 3.59 -10.59
N GLU A 263 7.25 3.76 -9.56
CA GLU A 263 7.72 3.71 -8.17
C GLU A 263 7.79 2.28 -7.61
N VAL A 264 6.83 1.42 -7.99
CA VAL A 264 6.80 0.03 -7.55
C VAL A 264 6.44 -0.88 -8.71
N LEU A 265 7.26 -1.90 -8.94
CA LEU A 265 7.07 -2.89 -9.97
C LEU A 265 6.68 -4.22 -9.34
N SER A 266 5.53 -4.79 -9.72
CA SER A 266 5.06 -6.08 -9.20
C SER A 266 5.46 -7.23 -10.13
N HIS A 267 5.69 -8.39 -9.52
CA HIS A 267 5.97 -9.69 -10.15
C HIS A 267 7.40 -9.84 -10.68
N VAL A 268 8.26 -10.36 -9.82
CA VAL A 268 9.64 -10.72 -10.21
C VAL A 268 9.68 -11.70 -11.39
N SER A 269 8.66 -12.55 -11.52
CA SER A 269 8.54 -13.51 -12.64
C SER A 269 8.52 -12.82 -14.01
N MET A 270 8.03 -11.59 -14.11
CA MET A 270 7.99 -10.85 -15.37
C MET A 270 9.36 -10.41 -15.89
N LEU A 271 10.43 -10.54 -15.09
CA LEU A 271 11.79 -10.26 -15.54
C LEU A 271 12.25 -11.23 -16.64
N GLU A 272 11.57 -12.37 -16.82
CA GLU A 272 11.80 -13.27 -17.95
C GLU A 272 11.68 -12.53 -19.30
N THR A 273 10.84 -11.49 -19.36
CA THR A 273 10.61 -10.68 -20.56
C THR A 273 11.79 -9.78 -20.95
N MET A 274 12.83 -9.74 -20.16
CA MET A 274 14.11 -9.15 -20.57
C MET A 274 14.77 -9.97 -21.71
N ARG A 275 14.41 -11.26 -21.87
CA ARG A 275 14.91 -12.15 -22.92
C ARG A 275 13.84 -12.79 -23.80
N THR A 276 12.57 -12.63 -23.43
CA THR A 276 11.45 -13.20 -24.20
C THR A 276 10.43 -12.12 -24.50
N ASP A 277 9.65 -12.31 -25.56
CA ASP A 277 8.56 -11.39 -25.91
C ASP A 277 7.22 -11.84 -25.32
N SER A 278 7.19 -12.93 -24.58
CA SER A 278 5.98 -13.44 -23.93
C SER A 278 6.27 -14.17 -22.64
N LEU A 279 5.34 -14.11 -21.69
CA LEU A 279 5.46 -14.75 -20.39
C LEU A 279 5.37 -16.29 -20.50
N PHE A 280 6.19 -17.01 -19.77
CA PHE A 280 6.24 -18.48 -19.79
C PHE A 280 4.91 -19.14 -19.42
N TYR A 281 4.16 -18.58 -18.49
CA TYR A 281 2.88 -19.16 -18.08
C TYR A 281 1.82 -19.18 -19.20
N ARG A 282 2.04 -18.41 -20.26
CA ARG A 282 1.15 -18.36 -21.44
C ARG A 282 1.43 -19.47 -22.45
N ARG A 283 2.49 -20.28 -22.24
CA ARG A 283 2.90 -21.34 -23.13
C ARG A 283 3.26 -22.58 -22.31
N SER A 284 3.01 -23.77 -22.85
CA SER A 284 3.58 -25.03 -22.35
C SER A 284 5.08 -25.05 -22.68
N THR A 285 5.87 -24.45 -21.81
CA THR A 285 7.32 -24.27 -22.01
C THR A 285 8.08 -25.24 -21.12
N PRO A 286 8.97 -26.09 -21.68
CA PRO A 286 9.78 -26.99 -20.89
C PRO A 286 10.64 -26.26 -19.85
N MET A 287 10.81 -26.86 -18.66
CA MET A 287 11.56 -26.25 -17.55
C MET A 287 13.03 -25.98 -17.96
N SER A 288 13.68 -26.92 -18.68
CA SER A 288 15.04 -26.73 -19.16
C SER A 288 15.24 -25.51 -20.05
N TYR A 289 14.22 -25.17 -20.84
CA TYR A 289 14.26 -23.93 -21.63
C TYR A 289 14.08 -22.70 -20.74
N LYS A 290 13.14 -22.75 -19.78
CA LYS A 290 12.95 -21.67 -18.79
C LYS A 290 14.26 -21.40 -18.05
N ASP A 291 14.90 -22.44 -17.50
CA ASP A 291 16.17 -22.32 -16.77
C ASP A 291 17.26 -21.69 -17.63
N SER A 292 17.37 -22.10 -18.91
CA SER A 292 18.33 -21.52 -19.85
C SER A 292 18.09 -20.03 -20.10
N VAL A 293 16.82 -19.62 -20.28
CA VAL A 293 16.47 -18.22 -20.46
C VAL A 293 16.82 -17.41 -19.22
N ILE A 294 16.44 -17.91 -18.02
CA ILE A 294 16.66 -17.24 -16.75
C ILE A 294 18.16 -17.11 -16.46
N ALA A 295 18.94 -18.16 -16.69
CA ALA A 295 20.40 -18.11 -16.53
C ALA A 295 21.06 -17.05 -17.41
N GLY A 296 20.52 -16.82 -18.62
CA GLY A 296 21.05 -15.86 -19.58
C GLY A 296 20.56 -14.43 -19.40
N ILE A 297 19.71 -14.10 -18.43
CA ILE A 297 19.29 -12.72 -18.17
C ILE A 297 20.46 -11.94 -17.56
N ASP A 298 20.87 -10.83 -18.19
CA ASP A 298 21.70 -9.83 -17.53
C ASP A 298 20.81 -8.94 -16.66
N ILE A 299 20.84 -9.17 -15.32
CA ILE A 299 19.99 -8.47 -14.36
C ILE A 299 20.56 -7.09 -13.97
N ILE A 300 21.86 -6.84 -14.21
CA ILE A 300 22.55 -5.65 -13.72
C ILE A 300 21.92 -4.36 -14.25
N PRO A 301 21.67 -4.18 -15.56
CA PRO A 301 21.08 -2.94 -16.08
C PRO A 301 19.70 -2.63 -15.48
N PHE A 302 18.89 -3.66 -15.18
CA PHE A 302 17.61 -3.49 -14.50
C PHE A 302 17.82 -3.04 -13.06
N CYS A 303 18.69 -3.70 -12.30
CA CYS A 303 18.96 -3.37 -10.90
C CYS A 303 19.56 -1.97 -10.74
N ASP A 304 20.45 -1.56 -11.66
CA ASP A 304 21.01 -0.21 -11.67
C ASP A 304 19.94 0.85 -11.96
N ALA A 305 19.05 0.58 -12.90
CA ALA A 305 17.90 1.45 -13.15
C ALA A 305 17.01 1.55 -11.91
N MET A 306 16.66 0.41 -11.26
CA MET A 306 15.85 0.39 -10.02
C MET A 306 16.49 1.26 -8.92
N LYS A 307 17.77 1.10 -8.66
CA LYS A 307 18.51 1.89 -7.66
C LYS A 307 18.54 3.37 -8.01
N LYS A 308 18.85 3.70 -9.27
CA LYS A 308 18.90 5.08 -9.77
C LYS A 308 17.58 5.82 -9.65
N HIS A 309 16.46 5.13 -9.90
CA HIS A 309 15.13 5.70 -9.84
C HIS A 309 14.43 5.49 -8.48
N HIS A 310 15.14 4.93 -7.50
CA HIS A 310 14.60 4.60 -6.16
C HIS A 310 13.33 3.73 -6.21
N ALA A 311 13.21 2.89 -7.25
CA ALA A 311 12.06 2.01 -7.44
C ALA A 311 12.15 0.79 -6.51
N ILE A 312 10.99 0.24 -6.16
CA ILE A 312 10.85 -0.93 -5.28
C ILE A 312 10.29 -2.10 -6.10
N LEU A 313 10.86 -3.28 -5.92
CA LEU A 313 10.30 -4.51 -6.50
C LEU A 313 9.34 -5.16 -5.50
N ASP A 314 8.09 -5.31 -5.86
CA ASP A 314 7.07 -6.08 -5.14
C ASP A 314 7.11 -7.52 -5.66
N ALA A 315 7.70 -8.44 -4.87
CA ALA A 315 8.21 -9.72 -5.36
C ALA A 315 7.12 -10.69 -5.82
N THR A 316 6.05 -10.84 -5.04
CA THR A 316 4.88 -11.72 -5.29
C THR A 316 5.26 -13.18 -5.61
N LEU A 317 6.14 -13.78 -4.80
CA LEU A 317 6.56 -15.17 -5.00
C LEU A 317 5.40 -16.15 -4.84
N CYS A 318 4.51 -15.87 -3.90
CA CYS A 318 3.40 -16.75 -3.55
C CYS A 318 2.45 -17.04 -4.71
N VAL A 319 2.36 -16.19 -5.71
CA VAL A 319 1.52 -16.43 -6.90
C VAL A 319 2.19 -17.35 -7.92
N SER A 320 3.53 -17.44 -7.87
CA SER A 320 4.33 -18.14 -8.89
C SER A 320 4.99 -19.44 -8.42
N GLU A 321 5.19 -19.63 -7.12
CA GLU A 321 6.07 -20.64 -6.53
C GLU A 321 5.85 -22.09 -7.00
N ALA A 322 4.59 -22.49 -7.14
CA ALA A 322 4.25 -23.86 -7.53
C ALA A 322 4.47 -24.14 -9.03
N LYS A 323 4.42 -23.08 -9.84
CA LYS A 323 4.47 -23.17 -11.30
C LYS A 323 5.85 -22.81 -11.85
N ASP A 324 6.52 -21.89 -11.19
CA ASP A 324 7.70 -21.20 -11.68
C ASP A 324 8.80 -21.08 -10.60
N PRO A 325 9.42 -22.19 -10.18
CA PRO A 325 10.43 -22.21 -9.10
C PRO A 325 11.69 -21.39 -9.42
N TRP A 326 11.95 -21.05 -10.67
CA TRP A 326 13.05 -20.19 -11.12
C TRP A 326 12.89 -18.73 -10.64
N VAL A 327 11.69 -18.33 -10.18
CA VAL A 327 11.47 -16.97 -9.62
C VAL A 327 12.32 -16.72 -8.38
N PHE A 328 12.60 -17.77 -7.59
CA PHE A 328 13.50 -17.66 -6.44
C PHE A 328 14.94 -17.29 -6.85
N THR A 329 15.41 -17.85 -7.96
CA THR A 329 16.74 -17.53 -8.51
C THR A 329 16.79 -16.09 -8.99
N LEU A 330 15.74 -15.60 -9.66
CA LEU A 330 15.68 -14.21 -10.09
C LEU A 330 15.64 -13.25 -8.90
N LEU A 331 14.79 -13.52 -7.91
CA LEU A 331 14.69 -12.64 -6.75
C LEU A 331 16.01 -12.60 -5.97
N ARG A 332 16.70 -13.73 -5.79
CA ARG A 332 18.03 -13.77 -5.16
C ARG A 332 19.01 -12.87 -5.89
N ARG A 333 19.08 -12.97 -7.22
CA ARG A 333 19.99 -12.14 -8.03
C ARG A 333 19.67 -10.65 -7.91
N VAL A 334 18.39 -10.28 -7.85
CA VAL A 334 17.98 -8.89 -7.64
C VAL A 334 18.34 -8.42 -6.23
N HIS A 335 18.12 -9.26 -5.21
CA HIS A 335 18.47 -8.99 -3.82
C HIS A 335 19.99 -8.76 -3.64
N GLU A 336 20.82 -9.61 -4.22
CA GLU A 336 22.28 -9.49 -4.19
C GLU A 336 22.79 -8.17 -4.81
N GLN A 337 22.01 -7.54 -5.70
CA GLN A 337 22.33 -6.21 -6.26
C GLN A 337 21.87 -5.06 -5.39
N GLY A 338 21.25 -5.31 -4.22
CA GLY A 338 20.83 -4.28 -3.26
C GLY A 338 19.61 -3.46 -3.70
N VAL A 339 18.76 -4.00 -4.55
CA VAL A 339 17.46 -3.39 -4.90
C VAL A 339 16.53 -3.48 -3.69
N LYS A 340 15.74 -2.42 -3.42
CA LYS A 340 14.67 -2.48 -2.43
C LYS A 340 13.59 -3.45 -2.87
N ILE A 341 13.24 -4.41 -2.01
CA ILE A 341 12.23 -5.43 -2.28
C ILE A 341 11.18 -5.40 -1.17
N SER A 342 9.91 -5.25 -1.54
CA SER A 342 8.76 -5.37 -0.64
C SER A 342 8.13 -6.75 -0.72
N THR A 343 7.27 -7.05 0.22
CA THR A 343 6.49 -8.29 0.26
C THR A 343 5.07 -8.06 -0.21
N GLY A 344 4.60 -8.90 -1.11
CA GLY A 344 3.22 -8.93 -1.57
C GLY A 344 2.81 -10.33 -1.98
N THR A 345 1.62 -10.77 -1.62
CA THR A 345 1.22 -12.16 -1.88
C THR A 345 0.55 -12.35 -3.22
N ASP A 346 -0.11 -11.33 -3.75
CA ASP A 346 -0.97 -11.37 -4.94
C ASP A 346 -2.00 -12.51 -4.86
N GLN A 347 -2.53 -12.73 -3.67
CA GLN A 347 -3.44 -13.83 -3.37
C GLN A 347 -4.80 -13.30 -2.93
N ILE A 348 -5.82 -14.09 -3.21
CA ILE A 348 -7.11 -14.01 -2.52
C ILE A 348 -6.96 -14.81 -1.22
N VAL A 349 -7.30 -14.20 -0.09
CA VAL A 349 -7.17 -14.86 1.20
C VAL A 349 -8.13 -16.06 1.31
N ASP A 350 -7.61 -17.17 1.81
CA ASP A 350 -8.43 -18.28 2.31
C ASP A 350 -8.65 -18.09 3.82
N LEU A 351 -9.87 -17.75 4.19
CA LEU A 351 -10.25 -17.52 5.59
C LEU A 351 -10.10 -18.75 6.51
N ASN A 352 -9.97 -19.94 5.93
CA ASN A 352 -9.75 -21.19 6.69
C ASN A 352 -8.26 -21.48 6.90
N SER A 353 -7.38 -20.69 6.29
CA SER A 353 -5.93 -20.85 6.50
C SER A 353 -5.54 -20.48 7.92
N ALA A 354 -4.66 -21.27 8.53
CA ALA A 354 -4.16 -21.03 9.88
C ALA A 354 -3.30 -19.75 9.99
N TYR A 355 -2.75 -19.28 8.87
CA TYR A 355 -1.95 -18.07 8.76
C TYR A 355 -1.95 -17.54 7.32
N PRO A 356 -1.71 -16.23 7.12
CA PRO A 356 -1.71 -15.63 5.80
C PRO A 356 -0.46 -16.00 4.99
N ARG A 357 -0.60 -16.11 3.70
CA ARG A 357 0.48 -16.47 2.76
C ARG A 357 1.69 -15.51 2.80
N LEU A 358 1.53 -14.32 3.37
CA LEU A 358 2.65 -13.39 3.60
C LEU A 358 3.78 -14.04 4.42
N ILE A 359 3.45 -14.95 5.33
CA ILE A 359 4.46 -15.65 6.14
C ILE A 359 5.23 -16.66 5.27
N ASP A 360 4.57 -17.30 4.30
CA ASP A 360 5.27 -18.16 3.32
C ASP A 360 6.16 -17.32 2.39
N GLU A 361 5.71 -16.13 1.97
CA GLU A 361 6.53 -15.19 1.19
C GLU A 361 7.84 -14.86 1.93
N LEU A 362 7.75 -14.56 3.24
CA LEU A 362 8.91 -14.28 4.08
C LEU A 362 9.81 -15.50 4.26
N ASP A 363 9.23 -16.68 4.41
CA ASP A 363 9.98 -17.95 4.50
C ASP A 363 10.75 -18.23 3.19
N TYR A 364 10.14 -17.98 2.02
CA TYR A 364 10.81 -18.05 0.73
C TYR A 364 11.95 -17.05 0.59
N PHE A 365 11.77 -15.81 1.06
CA PHE A 365 12.83 -14.81 1.07
C PHE A 365 14.07 -15.35 1.79
N VAL A 366 13.87 -15.92 2.99
CA VAL A 366 14.98 -16.44 3.81
C VAL A 366 15.54 -17.74 3.23
N LYS A 367 14.68 -18.74 3.00
CA LYS A 367 15.16 -20.10 2.63
C LYS A 367 15.56 -20.25 1.17
N LYS A 368 15.00 -19.44 0.27
CA LYS A 368 15.17 -19.61 -1.18
C LYS A 368 15.91 -18.46 -1.85
N CYS A 369 15.79 -17.24 -1.32
CA CYS A 369 16.28 -16.04 -1.99
C CYS A 369 17.47 -15.37 -1.31
N GLY A 370 18.00 -15.94 -0.23
CA GLY A 370 19.25 -15.49 0.41
C GLY A 370 19.10 -14.30 1.35
N PHE A 371 17.86 -13.91 1.70
CA PHE A 371 17.63 -12.88 2.72
C PHE A 371 17.97 -13.41 4.11
N THR A 372 18.50 -12.54 4.96
CA THR A 372 18.47 -12.77 6.40
C THR A 372 17.03 -12.57 6.94
N PRO A 373 16.66 -13.16 8.08
CA PRO A 373 15.36 -12.88 8.70
C PRO A 373 15.10 -11.39 8.94
N ALA A 374 16.15 -10.61 9.27
CA ALA A 374 16.04 -9.17 9.45
C ALA A 374 15.67 -8.45 8.16
N GLU A 375 16.31 -8.78 7.03
CA GLU A 375 16.00 -8.21 5.71
C GLU A 375 14.59 -8.58 5.27
N ALA A 376 14.14 -9.81 5.52
CA ALA A 376 12.78 -10.23 5.23
C ALA A 376 11.75 -9.43 6.05
N LEU A 377 11.99 -9.23 7.36
CA LEU A 377 11.16 -8.37 8.20
C LEU A 377 11.19 -6.90 7.74
N TYR A 378 12.34 -6.40 7.34
CA TYR A 378 12.49 -5.04 6.81
C TYR A 378 11.68 -4.85 5.53
N SER A 379 11.67 -5.86 4.65
CA SER A 379 10.82 -5.90 3.45
C SER A 379 9.33 -5.83 3.79
N ALA A 380 8.87 -6.62 4.77
CA ALA A 380 7.45 -6.70 5.16
C ALA A 380 6.98 -5.55 6.07
N THR A 381 7.85 -4.64 6.44
CA THR A 381 7.53 -3.55 7.36
C THR A 381 7.92 -2.20 6.78
N GLN A 382 9.18 -1.81 6.84
CA GLN A 382 9.61 -0.46 6.50
C GLN A 382 9.59 -0.19 5.00
N ILE A 383 10.08 -1.14 4.16
CA ILE A 383 10.00 -1.00 2.70
C ILE A 383 8.54 -1.04 2.24
N SER A 384 7.74 -1.95 2.80
CA SER A 384 6.31 -2.03 2.48
C SER A 384 5.54 -0.78 2.92
N ALA A 385 5.98 -0.07 3.97
CA ALA A 385 5.42 1.23 4.34
C ALA A 385 5.73 2.31 3.29
N GLU A 386 6.92 2.29 2.65
CA GLU A 386 7.25 3.18 1.53
C GLU A 386 6.33 2.90 0.32
N VAL A 387 6.06 1.62 0.02
CA VAL A 387 5.15 1.23 -1.08
C VAL A 387 3.77 1.85 -0.93
N ILE A 388 3.21 1.85 0.29
CA ILE A 388 1.89 2.42 0.56
C ILE A 388 1.93 3.91 0.91
N GLY A 389 3.09 4.58 0.87
CA GLY A 389 3.27 6.00 1.19
C GLY A 389 3.05 6.33 2.67
N GLN A 390 3.39 5.41 3.56
CA GLN A 390 3.16 5.55 5.01
C GLN A 390 4.44 5.41 5.85
N GLU A 391 5.60 5.51 5.26
CA GLU A 391 6.91 5.33 5.92
C GLU A 391 7.14 6.31 7.09
N LYS A 392 6.50 7.48 7.04
CA LYS A 392 6.55 8.46 8.14
C LYS A 392 5.68 8.08 9.33
N ASN A 393 4.67 7.23 9.11
CA ASN A 393 3.64 6.92 10.09
C ASN A 393 3.73 5.50 10.65
N ARG A 394 4.34 4.54 9.94
CA ARG A 394 4.39 3.12 10.32
C ARG A 394 5.60 2.41 9.73
N GLY A 395 5.72 1.10 9.92
CA GLY A 395 6.80 0.26 9.38
C GLY A 395 8.03 0.16 10.27
N SER A 396 8.14 0.99 11.32
CA SER A 396 9.21 0.90 12.33
C SER A 396 8.69 1.27 13.71
N ILE A 397 9.42 0.87 14.77
CA ILE A 397 9.11 1.20 16.17
C ILE A 397 9.90 2.44 16.55
N GLU A 398 9.32 3.62 16.30
CA GLU A 398 9.93 4.92 16.53
C GLU A 398 8.94 5.88 17.20
N VAL A 399 9.45 6.80 18.03
CA VAL A 399 8.65 7.84 18.68
C VAL A 399 7.95 8.70 17.61
N GLY A 400 6.64 8.93 17.81
CA GLY A 400 5.79 9.67 16.89
C GLY A 400 5.04 8.79 15.87
N LYS A 401 5.54 7.59 15.56
CA LYS A 401 4.86 6.66 14.67
C LYS A 401 3.68 5.98 15.35
N ARG A 402 2.77 5.50 14.55
CA ARG A 402 1.60 4.74 15.00
C ARG A 402 2.03 3.43 15.66
N ALA A 403 1.36 3.09 16.72
CA ALA A 403 1.57 1.84 17.43
C ALA A 403 0.79 0.71 16.75
N ASP A 404 1.28 0.29 15.59
CA ASP A 404 0.91 -0.93 14.88
C ASP A 404 2.02 -1.94 15.12
N LEU A 405 1.80 -2.90 16.00
CA LEU A 405 2.83 -3.75 16.56
C LEU A 405 2.37 -5.22 16.58
N LEU A 406 3.34 -6.12 16.45
CA LEU A 406 3.15 -7.55 16.63
C LEU A 406 4.05 -8.05 17.76
N ILE A 407 3.47 -8.76 18.73
CA ILE A 407 4.17 -9.32 19.86
C ILE A 407 4.31 -10.83 19.66
N LEU A 408 5.55 -11.32 19.77
CA LEU A 408 5.95 -12.67 19.46
C LEU A 408 6.54 -13.35 20.67
N LEU A 409 6.23 -14.62 20.87
CA LEU A 409 6.84 -15.44 21.93
C LEU A 409 8.29 -15.79 21.61
N GLU A 410 8.58 -16.04 20.33
CA GLU A 410 9.88 -16.48 19.85
C GLU A 410 10.58 -15.39 19.02
N ASN A 411 11.89 -15.51 18.87
CA ASN A 411 12.71 -14.54 18.17
C ASN A 411 12.65 -14.74 16.65
N PRO A 412 11.98 -13.86 15.87
CA PRO A 412 11.87 -14.00 14.42
C PRO A 412 13.19 -13.75 13.67
N LEU A 413 14.22 -13.23 14.34
CA LEU A 413 15.56 -13.11 13.74
C LEU A 413 16.31 -14.44 13.74
N ILE A 414 15.87 -15.44 14.51
CA ILE A 414 16.40 -16.81 14.49
C ILE A 414 15.60 -17.67 13.54
N ASP A 415 14.27 -17.63 13.65
CA ASP A 415 13.36 -18.35 12.77
C ASP A 415 12.20 -17.46 12.36
N ILE A 416 12.16 -17.09 11.09
CA ILE A 416 11.11 -16.25 10.51
C ILE A 416 9.73 -16.91 10.60
N THR A 417 9.66 -18.25 10.66
CA THR A 417 8.40 -19.00 10.74
C THR A 417 7.72 -18.86 12.11
N SER A 418 8.42 -18.33 13.12
CA SER A 418 7.83 -17.97 14.43
C SER A 418 6.70 -16.94 14.30
N LEU A 419 6.64 -16.21 13.18
CA LEU A 419 5.53 -15.34 12.83
C LEU A 419 4.18 -16.06 12.72
N LYS A 420 4.17 -17.39 12.55
CA LYS A 420 2.93 -18.21 12.58
C LYS A 420 2.30 -18.26 13.97
N ASN A 421 3.10 -18.08 15.03
CA ASN A 421 2.74 -18.23 16.45
C ASN A 421 2.90 -16.92 17.24
N PHE A 422 2.45 -15.79 16.69
CA PHE A 422 2.46 -14.54 17.43
C PHE A 422 1.45 -14.56 18.58
N ASN A 423 1.70 -13.74 19.60
CA ASN A 423 0.89 -13.67 20.81
C ASN A 423 -0.21 -12.60 20.70
N ILE A 424 0.16 -11.36 20.38
CA ILE A 424 -0.74 -10.21 20.41
C ILE A 424 -0.52 -9.34 19.17
N VAL A 425 -1.62 -8.82 18.63
CA VAL A 425 -1.61 -7.74 17.64
C VAL A 425 -2.05 -6.45 18.31
N ILE A 426 -1.34 -5.37 18.03
CA ILE A 426 -1.73 -4.02 18.40
C ILE A 426 -1.91 -3.22 17.12
N GLN A 427 -3.07 -2.58 16.96
CA GLN A 427 -3.34 -1.64 15.88
C GLN A 427 -3.81 -0.32 16.45
N ARG A 428 -3.17 0.78 16.04
CA ARG A 428 -3.47 2.13 16.56
C ARG A 428 -3.45 2.19 18.09
N GLY A 429 -2.51 1.46 18.71
CA GLY A 429 -2.36 1.38 20.16
C GLY A 429 -3.44 0.59 20.90
N LYS A 430 -4.34 -0.09 20.20
CA LYS A 430 -5.36 -0.95 20.79
C LYS A 430 -4.98 -2.42 20.60
N LEU A 431 -5.18 -3.20 21.67
CA LEU A 431 -5.06 -4.66 21.60
C LEU A 431 -6.18 -5.19 20.71
N ILE A 432 -5.85 -6.12 19.81
CA ILE A 432 -6.81 -6.81 18.95
C ILE A 432 -7.07 -8.19 19.53
N ASP A 433 -8.32 -8.46 19.81
CA ASP A 433 -8.75 -9.78 20.27
C ASP A 433 -8.70 -10.76 19.09
N LYS A 434 -8.16 -11.98 19.32
CA LYS A 434 -8.06 -13.06 18.33
C LYS A 434 -9.39 -13.70 18.01
#